data_18a6debf754bd2766b05023ad6e91d46
#
_entry.id   18a6debf754bd2766b05023ad6e91d46
#
_cell.length_a   1.000
_cell.length_b   1.000
_cell.length_c   1.000
_cell.angle_alpha   90.00
_cell.angle_beta   90.00
_cell.angle_gamma   90.00
#
_symmetry.space_group_name_H-M   'P 1'
#
loop_
_entity.id
_entity.type
_entity.pdbx_description
1 polymer ?
#
loop_
_entity_poly.entity_id
_entity_poly.type
_entity_poly.pdbx_seq_one_letter_code
_entity_poly.pdbx_strand_id
1 'polypeptide(L)'
;AILKAYYSKNPNKNVPKEVLTVSLNEASTSIPYTLGRLFSVLEEIQQKANPGINSTIKDKYFNSASATPAVVFPTLVNLAQKHLKKLEAGWRISYEKKLQGITDKLGEEYPARLTLPQQGAFQLGYYHQTQARYEKKEEK
;
A
#
# COMPACT_ATOMS: atom_id res chain seq x y z
N ALA A 1 -3.47 -12.81 -9.30
CA ALA A 1 -4.53 -13.42 -9.11
C ALA A 1 -5.71 -13.22 -10.03
N ILE A 2 -6.81 -12.63 -9.63
CA ILE A 2 -7.98 -12.57 -10.50
C ILE A 2 -7.70 -11.80 -11.79
N LEU A 3 -7.08 -10.66 -11.71
CA LEU A 3 -6.76 -9.87 -12.88
C LEU A 3 -5.85 -10.63 -13.85
N LYS A 4 -4.84 -11.28 -13.29
CA LYS A 4 -3.89 -12.02 -14.10
C LYS A 4 -4.61 -13.15 -14.85
N ALA A 5 -5.49 -13.87 -14.18
CA ALA A 5 -6.24 -14.95 -14.82
C ALA A 5 -7.13 -14.42 -15.93
N TYR A 6 -7.80 -13.30 -15.69
CA TYR A 6 -8.66 -12.71 -16.69
C TYR A 6 -7.90 -12.34 -17.96
N TYR A 7 -6.79 -11.64 -17.81
CA TYR A 7 -6.02 -11.19 -18.97
C TYR A 7 -5.27 -12.31 -19.65
N SER A 8 -5.01 -13.39 -18.95
CA SER A 8 -4.43 -14.57 -19.58
C SER A 8 -5.41 -15.22 -20.56
N LYS A 9 -6.71 -15.13 -20.26
CA LYS A 9 -7.72 -15.66 -21.16
C LYS A 9 -8.00 -14.75 -22.35
N ASN A 10 -7.66 -13.49 -22.23
CA ASN A 10 -7.87 -12.52 -23.27
C ASN A 10 -6.55 -11.86 -23.63
N PRO A 11 -5.69 -12.64 -24.28
CA PRO A 11 -4.33 -12.19 -24.45
C PRO A 11 -4.14 -10.98 -25.30
N ASN A 12 -5.05 -10.37 -25.81
CA ASN A 12 -4.85 -9.50 -26.78
C ASN A 12 -5.21 -8.24 -26.49
N LYS A 13 -5.01 -7.79 -26.17
CA LYS A 13 -5.50 -6.97 -26.58
C LYS A 13 -5.25 -5.73 -26.16
N ASN A 14 -5.69 -4.84 -26.18
CA ASN A 14 -5.67 -3.44 -25.85
C ASN A 14 -5.69 -3.20 -24.37
N VAL A 15 -5.16 -4.13 -23.60
CA VAL A 15 -5.09 -4.06 -22.16
C VAL A 15 -3.97 -3.11 -21.77
N PRO A 16 -4.21 -2.13 -20.91
CA PRO A 16 -3.14 -1.25 -20.46
C PRO A 16 -2.02 -2.03 -19.82
N LYS A 17 -0.81 -1.63 -20.11
CA LYS A 17 0.37 -2.32 -19.60
C LYS A 17 0.37 -2.41 -18.09
N GLU A 18 -0.09 -1.37 -17.41
CA GLU A 18 -0.14 -1.37 -15.96
C GLU A 18 -1.04 -2.42 -15.39
N VAL A 19 -2.12 -2.76 -16.09
CA VAL A 19 -3.07 -3.76 -15.65
C VAL A 19 -2.50 -5.17 -15.78
N LEU A 20 -1.64 -5.38 -16.78
CA LEU A 20 -1.00 -6.67 -16.97
C LEU A 20 0.14 -6.91 -15.99
N THR A 21 0.68 -5.86 -15.43
CA THR A 21 1.78 -5.97 -14.50
C THR A 21 1.28 -6.39 -13.13
N VAL A 22 1.86 -7.46 -12.58
CA VAL A 22 1.49 -7.91 -11.24
C VAL A 22 2.53 -7.49 -10.20
N SER A 23 3.47 -6.65 -10.59
CA SER A 23 4.51 -6.18 -9.69
C SER A 23 4.33 -4.70 -9.39
N LEU A 24 5.00 -4.26 -8.34
CA LEU A 24 4.92 -2.88 -7.89
C LEU A 24 5.38 -1.90 -8.95
N ASN A 25 4.60 -0.84 -9.13
CA ASN A 25 4.94 0.25 -10.03
C ASN A 25 5.25 1.50 -9.21
N GLU A 26 6.51 1.67 -8.87
CA GLU A 26 6.94 2.81 -8.07
C GLU A 26 6.88 4.14 -8.84
N ALA A 27 6.82 4.06 -10.15
CA ALA A 27 6.75 5.26 -10.99
C ALA A 27 5.32 5.77 -11.17
N SER A 28 4.32 5.04 -10.69
CA SER A 28 2.94 5.46 -10.86
C SER A 28 2.67 6.79 -10.16
N THR A 29 1.96 7.68 -10.85
CA THR A 29 1.55 8.96 -10.27
C THR A 29 0.10 8.91 -9.79
N SER A 30 -0.55 7.76 -9.87
CA SER A 30 -1.92 7.61 -9.41
C SER A 30 -2.00 7.77 -7.90
N ILE A 31 -2.80 8.72 -7.45
CA ILE A 31 -2.98 8.95 -6.02
C ILE A 31 -3.63 7.74 -5.33
N PRO A 32 -4.74 7.16 -5.86
CA PRO A 32 -5.33 5.99 -5.20
C PRO A 32 -4.36 4.80 -5.11
N TYR A 33 -3.60 4.54 -6.16
CA TYR A 33 -2.61 3.47 -6.15
C TYR A 33 -1.55 3.73 -5.07
N THR A 34 -1.07 4.96 -5.00
CA THR A 34 -0.05 5.35 -4.02
C THR A 34 -0.58 5.25 -2.59
N LEU A 35 -1.86 5.60 -2.38
CA LEU A 35 -2.48 5.43 -1.06
C LEU A 35 -2.54 3.96 -0.66
N GLY A 36 -2.81 3.07 -1.60
CA GLY A 36 -2.77 1.64 -1.32
C GLY A 36 -1.38 1.18 -0.92
N ARG A 37 -0.36 1.68 -1.60
CA ARG A 37 1.02 1.41 -1.24
C ARG A 37 1.33 1.89 0.17
N LEU A 38 0.89 3.10 0.49
CA LEU A 38 1.08 3.65 1.82
C LEU A 38 0.44 2.76 2.88
N PHE A 39 -0.80 2.33 2.64
CA PHE A 39 -1.50 1.46 3.59
C PHE A 39 -0.71 0.17 3.85
N SER A 40 -0.16 -0.43 2.79
CA SER A 40 0.63 -1.65 2.92
C SER A 40 1.86 -1.43 3.81
N VAL A 41 2.55 -0.31 3.62
CA VAL A 41 3.74 -0.03 4.43
C VAL A 41 3.36 0.24 5.88
N LEU A 42 2.25 0.94 6.12
CA LEU A 42 1.78 1.18 7.49
C LEU A 42 1.44 -0.13 8.19
N GLU A 43 0.85 -1.07 7.45
CA GLU A 43 0.58 -2.40 7.99
C GLU A 43 1.87 -3.15 8.29
N GLU A 44 2.83 -3.08 7.40
CA GLU A 44 4.12 -3.73 7.60
C GLU A 44 4.82 -3.22 8.86
N ILE A 45 4.77 -1.91 9.07
CA ILE A 45 5.36 -1.30 10.27
C ILE A 45 4.67 -1.84 11.53
N GLN A 46 3.34 -1.94 11.49
CA GLN A 46 2.60 -2.49 12.62
C GLN A 46 3.02 -3.92 12.92
N GLN A 47 3.12 -4.74 11.90
CA GLN A 47 3.52 -6.14 12.05
C GLN A 47 4.95 -6.26 12.57
N LYS A 48 5.84 -5.41 12.09
CA LYS A 48 7.24 -5.42 12.51
C LYS A 48 7.37 -5.05 13.98
N ALA A 49 6.61 -4.07 14.43
CA ALA A 49 6.64 -3.62 15.82
C ALA A 49 5.93 -4.60 16.77
N ASN A 50 5.02 -5.41 16.25
CA ASN A 50 4.22 -6.32 17.06
C ASN A 50 4.20 -7.72 16.42
N PRO A 51 5.34 -8.45 16.47
CA PRO A 51 5.39 -9.79 15.89
C PRO A 51 4.35 -10.68 16.55
N GLY A 52 3.67 -11.48 15.76
CA GLY A 52 2.64 -12.37 16.29
C GLY A 52 1.26 -11.76 16.44
N ILE A 53 1.09 -10.50 16.02
CA ILE A 53 -0.22 -9.87 16.06
C ILE A 53 -1.18 -10.65 15.16
N ASN A 54 -2.40 -10.91 15.65
CA ASN A 54 -3.38 -11.68 14.91
C ASN A 54 -4.22 -10.83 13.97
N SER A 55 -4.35 -9.56 14.23
CA SER A 55 -5.19 -8.66 13.47
C SER A 55 -4.42 -7.38 13.20
N THR A 56 -4.43 -6.93 11.96
CA THR A 56 -3.71 -5.72 11.56
C THR A 56 -4.69 -4.59 11.25
N ILE A 57 -4.15 -3.43 10.90
CA ILE A 57 -4.98 -2.31 10.47
C ILE A 57 -5.83 -2.68 9.25
N LYS A 58 -5.42 -3.67 8.46
CA LYS A 58 -6.21 -4.10 7.31
C LYS A 58 -7.60 -4.58 7.74
N ASP A 59 -7.65 -5.36 8.81
CA ASP A 59 -8.91 -5.93 9.27
C ASP A 59 -9.91 -4.88 9.71
N LYS A 60 -9.41 -3.76 10.22
CA LYS A 60 -10.27 -2.73 10.78
C LYS A 60 -10.47 -1.53 9.87
N TYR A 61 -9.44 -1.15 9.11
CA TYR A 61 -9.46 0.13 8.41
C TYR A 61 -9.38 0.04 6.89
N PHE A 62 -9.19 -1.14 6.30
CA PHE A 62 -8.95 -1.22 4.87
C PHE A 62 -10.06 -0.58 4.03
N ASN A 63 -11.30 -0.94 4.32
CA ASN A 63 -12.43 -0.42 3.55
C ASN A 63 -12.61 1.08 3.75
N SER A 64 -12.51 1.57 4.98
CA SER A 64 -12.68 2.98 5.23
C SER A 64 -11.52 3.80 4.69
N ALA A 65 -10.31 3.26 4.72
CA ALA A 65 -9.15 3.95 4.14
C ALA A 65 -9.30 4.08 2.62
N SER A 66 -9.85 3.06 1.96
CA SER A 66 -10.05 3.13 0.52
C SER A 66 -11.20 4.05 0.13
N ALA A 67 -12.21 4.17 0.99
CA ALA A 67 -13.39 5.00 0.68
C ALA A 67 -13.20 6.47 1.07
N THR A 68 -12.62 6.72 2.24
CA THR A 68 -12.48 8.08 2.78
C THR A 68 -11.07 8.29 3.33
N PRO A 69 -10.06 8.39 2.46
CA PRO A 69 -8.66 8.48 2.93
C PRO A 69 -8.41 9.63 3.91
N ALA A 70 -8.99 10.79 3.66
CA ALA A 70 -8.72 11.95 4.51
C ALA A 70 -9.16 11.75 5.96
N VAL A 71 -10.16 10.88 6.18
CA VAL A 71 -10.64 10.60 7.53
C VAL A 71 -9.74 9.61 8.24
N VAL A 72 -9.21 8.63 7.51
CA VAL A 72 -8.56 7.48 8.12
C VAL A 72 -7.04 7.57 8.16
N PHE A 73 -6.41 8.04 7.09
CA PHE A 73 -4.95 8.03 7.02
C PHE A 73 -4.23 8.82 8.11
N PRO A 74 -4.72 10.00 8.53
CA PRO A 74 -4.04 10.70 9.63
C PRO A 74 -3.93 9.85 10.89
N THR A 75 -4.99 9.10 11.22
CA THR A 75 -4.98 8.20 12.37
C THR A 75 -3.95 7.09 12.18
N LEU A 76 -3.91 6.50 10.98
CA LEU A 76 -2.99 5.40 10.70
C LEU A 76 -1.53 5.85 10.71
N VAL A 77 -1.25 7.04 10.18
CA VAL A 77 0.10 7.57 10.18
C VAL A 77 0.57 7.86 11.61
N ASN A 78 -0.31 8.42 12.44
CA ASN A 78 0.02 8.65 13.85
C ASN A 78 0.30 7.35 14.59
N LEU A 79 -0.50 6.33 14.30
CA LEU A 79 -0.30 5.01 14.89
C LEU A 79 1.05 4.42 14.46
N ALA A 80 1.39 4.59 13.18
CA ALA A 80 2.67 4.10 12.66
C ALA A 80 3.85 4.78 13.33
N GLN A 81 3.74 6.08 13.64
CA GLN A 81 4.81 6.77 14.34
C GLN A 81 5.07 6.15 15.71
N LYS A 82 4.02 5.73 16.40
CA LYS A 82 4.16 5.05 17.69
C LYS A 82 4.84 3.69 17.52
N HIS A 83 4.50 2.97 16.46
CA HIS A 83 5.13 1.68 16.18
C HIS A 83 6.60 1.84 15.83
N LEU A 84 6.92 2.87 15.05
CA LEU A 84 8.31 3.13 14.66
C LEU A 84 9.21 3.37 15.86
N LYS A 85 8.68 4.01 16.90
CA LYS A 85 9.46 4.25 18.12
C LYS A 85 9.87 2.97 18.83
N LYS A 86 9.17 1.88 18.60
CA LYS A 86 9.50 0.59 19.19
C LYS A 86 10.58 -0.16 18.43
N LEU A 87 10.92 0.28 17.24
CA LEU A 87 11.87 -0.42 16.39
C LEU A 87 13.29 0.06 16.62
N GLU A 88 14.26 -0.82 16.33
CA GLU A 88 15.65 -0.45 16.35
C GLU A 88 15.91 0.62 15.30
N ALA A 89 16.94 1.45 15.52
CA ALA A 89 17.22 2.61 14.67
C ALA A 89 17.35 2.24 13.19
N GLY A 90 18.01 1.13 12.87
CA GLY A 90 18.18 0.72 11.48
C GLY A 90 16.85 0.47 10.77
N TRP A 91 15.96 -0.27 11.43
CA TRP A 91 14.64 -0.54 10.88
C TRP A 91 13.80 0.73 10.80
N ARG A 92 13.83 1.53 11.85
CA ARG A 92 13.08 2.78 11.88
C ARG A 92 13.47 3.69 10.73
N ILE A 93 14.76 3.90 10.53
CA ILE A 93 15.25 4.75 9.45
C ILE A 93 14.84 4.20 8.09
N SER A 94 14.93 2.90 7.90
CA SER A 94 14.55 2.26 6.65
C SER A 94 13.07 2.49 6.34
N TYR A 95 12.21 2.29 7.33
CA TYR A 95 10.77 2.51 7.12
C TYR A 95 10.42 3.97 6.94
N GLU A 96 11.10 4.87 7.64
CA GLU A 96 10.88 6.30 7.47
C GLU A 96 11.22 6.74 6.05
N LYS A 97 12.30 6.22 5.48
CA LYS A 97 12.66 6.51 4.10
C LYS A 97 11.62 5.97 3.12
N LYS A 98 11.14 4.77 3.37
CA LYS A 98 10.12 4.17 2.52
C LYS A 98 8.83 4.99 2.57
N LEU A 99 8.41 5.39 3.76
CA LEU A 99 7.23 6.25 3.92
C LEU A 99 7.40 7.58 3.19
N GLN A 100 8.57 8.20 3.35
CA GLN A 100 8.83 9.47 2.71
C GLN A 100 8.75 9.37 1.19
N GLY A 101 9.33 8.30 0.63
CA GLY A 101 9.28 8.09 -0.82
C GLY A 101 7.86 7.96 -1.35
N ILE A 102 6.98 7.35 -0.56
CA ILE A 102 5.59 7.18 -0.96
C ILE A 102 4.80 8.47 -0.74
N THR A 103 4.94 9.10 0.43
CA THR A 103 4.17 10.29 0.75
C THR A 103 4.57 11.49 -0.11
N ASP A 104 5.80 11.53 -0.60
CA ASP A 104 6.22 12.60 -1.50
C ASP A 104 5.38 12.63 -2.79
N LYS A 105 4.77 11.51 -3.14
CA LYS A 105 3.93 11.43 -4.33
C LYS A 105 2.48 11.82 -4.08
N LEU A 106 2.09 12.02 -2.83
CA LEU A 106 0.69 12.25 -2.49
C LEU A 106 0.26 13.71 -2.43
N GLY A 107 1.16 14.64 -2.39
CA GLY A 107 0.79 16.03 -2.19
C GLY A 107 0.46 16.30 -0.72
N GLU A 108 -0.10 17.47 -0.45
CA GLU A 108 -0.27 17.93 0.93
C GLU A 108 -1.51 17.39 1.63
N GLU A 109 -2.51 17.01 0.87
CA GLU A 109 -3.78 16.56 1.47
C GLU A 109 -4.21 15.22 0.92
N TYR A 110 -4.88 14.44 1.75
CA TYR A 110 -5.49 13.21 1.32
C TYR A 110 -6.83 13.50 0.64
N PRO A 111 -7.19 12.75 -0.41
CA PRO A 111 -8.52 12.90 -1.00
C PRO A 111 -9.62 12.63 0.03
N ALA A 112 -10.69 13.40 -0.03
CA ALA A 112 -11.81 13.18 0.90
C ALA A 112 -12.50 11.86 0.64
N ARG A 113 -12.67 11.49 -0.62
CA ARG A 113 -13.34 10.26 -1.03
C ARG A 113 -12.71 9.71 -2.29
N LEU A 114 -12.77 8.40 -2.46
CA LEU A 114 -12.37 7.74 -3.70
C LEU A 114 -13.61 7.12 -4.36
N THR A 115 -13.67 7.21 -5.68
CA THR A 115 -14.72 6.54 -6.45
C THR A 115 -14.46 5.02 -6.44
N LEU A 116 -15.43 4.24 -6.92
CA LEU A 116 -15.24 2.79 -6.98
C LEU A 116 -14.03 2.39 -7.84
N PRO A 117 -13.84 2.96 -9.05
CA PRO A 117 -12.62 2.65 -9.79
C PRO A 117 -11.35 3.05 -9.06
N GLN A 118 -11.36 4.17 -8.35
CA GLN A 118 -10.20 4.60 -7.58
C GLN A 118 -9.94 3.65 -6.40
N GLN A 119 -10.99 3.13 -5.79
CA GLN A 119 -10.83 2.12 -4.74
C GLN A 119 -10.20 0.85 -5.29
N GLY A 120 -10.51 0.49 -6.54
CA GLY A 120 -9.85 -0.62 -7.20
C GLY A 120 -8.35 -0.37 -7.36
N ALA A 121 -7.98 0.84 -7.75
CA ALA A 121 -6.56 1.20 -7.86
C ALA A 121 -5.87 1.16 -6.49
N PHE A 122 -6.56 1.59 -5.46
CA PHE A 122 -6.06 1.49 -4.08
C PHE A 122 -5.75 0.04 -3.73
N GLN A 123 -6.67 -0.87 -4.04
CA GLN A 123 -6.45 -2.29 -3.75
C GLN A 123 -5.24 -2.83 -4.50
N LEU A 124 -5.07 -2.45 -5.76
CA LEU A 124 -3.89 -2.88 -6.53
C LEU A 124 -2.61 -2.36 -5.91
N GLY A 125 -2.58 -1.10 -5.52
CA GLY A 125 -1.41 -0.53 -4.86
C GLY A 125 -1.05 -1.30 -3.59
N TYR A 126 -2.06 -1.62 -2.81
CA TYR A 126 -1.86 -2.40 -1.59
C TYR A 126 -1.27 -3.79 -1.90
N TYR A 127 -1.86 -4.50 -2.85
CA TYR A 127 -1.39 -5.84 -3.17
C TYR A 127 0.01 -5.84 -3.78
N HIS A 128 0.29 -4.91 -4.67
CA HIS A 128 1.61 -4.84 -5.29
C HIS A 128 2.70 -4.53 -4.26
N GLN A 129 2.44 -3.59 -3.37
CA GLN A 129 3.40 -3.23 -2.34
C GLN A 129 3.60 -4.38 -1.35
N THR A 130 2.52 -5.08 -1.01
CA THR A 130 2.58 -6.22 -0.12
C THR A 130 3.38 -7.37 -0.75
N GLN A 131 3.16 -7.63 -2.03
CA GLN A 131 3.91 -8.66 -2.73
C GLN A 131 5.40 -8.34 -2.80
N ALA A 132 5.74 -7.06 -2.98
CA ALA A 132 7.14 -6.66 -3.07
C ALA A 132 7.92 -7.02 -1.80
N ARG A 133 7.25 -7.02 -0.65
CA ARG A 133 7.89 -7.43 0.60
C ARG A 133 8.37 -8.87 0.52
N TYR A 134 7.52 -9.74 -0.01
CA TYR A 134 7.81 -11.17 -0.06
C TYR A 134 8.82 -11.51 -1.15
N GLU A 135 8.76 -10.80 -2.25
CA GLU A 135 9.74 -10.99 -3.32
C GLU A 135 11.15 -10.68 -2.85
N LYS A 136 11.31 -9.58 -2.13
CA LYS A 136 12.62 -9.22 -1.58
C LYS A 136 13.13 -10.26 -0.61
N LYS A 137 12.23 -10.88 0.14
CA LYS A 137 12.61 -11.91 1.07
C LYS A 137 13.14 -13.15 0.36
N GLU A 138 12.52 -13.50 -0.76
CA GLU A 138 12.93 -14.66 -1.52
C GLU A 138 14.27 -14.49 -2.21
N GLU A 139 14.60 -13.28 -2.61
CA GLU A 139 15.85 -12.99 -3.28
C GLU A 139 17.07 -13.11 -2.36
N LYS A 140 16.83 -13.15 -1.07
CA LYS A 140 17.91 -13.32 -0.12
C LYS A 140 18.07 -14.77 0.27
#